data_aa66be6890e762aff9c27bdeccc734ef
#
_entry.id   aa66be6890e762aff9c27bdeccc734ef
#
_cell.length_a   1.000
_cell.length_b   1.000
_cell.length_c   1.000
_cell.angle_alpha   90.00
_cell.angle_beta   90.00
_cell.angle_gamma   90.00
#
_symmetry.space_group_name_H-M   'P 1'
#
loop_
_entity.id
_entity.type
_entity.pdbx_description
1 polymer ?
#
loop_
_entity_poly.entity_id
_entity_poly.type
_entity_poly.pdbx_seq_one_letter_code
_entity_poly.pdbx_strand_id
1 'polypeptide(L)'
;SLIAAGLWIVNSLYSIGYMRANHEAHQTRFYVCFALALSATMGIAFAGNLFTLFVFYEVLTLVTYPLVTHHGTDAARRGGRVYLALLMGTSIVFLLPVLVFVWHLTGTTDFSAGGILAGKLGHAGLAALLALCMFGIGKAALMPFHRWLPAAMVAPTPVSALLHAVAVVKAGVFSVVKVIVYIFGVDNLAQAGLGGAADWLVVVAGFTIVA
;
A
#
# COMPACT_ATOMS: atom_id res chain seq x y z
N SER A 1 -11.24 8.14 -8.89
CA SER A 1 -10.31 9.30 -8.82
C SER A 1 -11.02 10.62 -8.57
N LEU A 2 -12.09 10.97 -9.32
CA LEU A 2 -12.82 12.24 -9.20
C LEU A 2 -13.42 12.46 -7.79
N ILE A 3 -14.11 11.44 -7.25
CA ILE A 3 -14.68 11.48 -5.89
C ILE A 3 -13.56 11.69 -4.85
N ALA A 4 -12.46 10.96 -4.98
CA ALA A 4 -11.33 11.10 -4.07
C ALA A 4 -10.71 12.52 -4.13
N ALA A 5 -10.57 13.10 -5.32
CA ALA A 5 -10.08 14.47 -5.50
C ALA A 5 -11.03 15.51 -4.88
N GLY A 6 -12.34 15.34 -5.04
CA GLY A 6 -13.34 16.21 -4.43
C GLY A 6 -13.32 16.15 -2.89
N LEU A 7 -13.30 14.93 -2.32
CA LEU A 7 -13.20 14.73 -0.88
C LEU A 7 -11.90 15.27 -0.31
N TRP A 8 -10.84 15.30 -1.11
CA TRP A 8 -9.56 15.86 -0.71
C TRP A 8 -9.60 17.36 -0.44
N ILE A 9 -10.35 18.12 -1.25
CA ILE A 9 -10.54 19.56 -1.02
C ILE A 9 -11.15 19.78 0.36
N VAL A 10 -12.21 19.04 0.69
CA VAL A 10 -12.88 19.12 1.99
C VAL A 10 -11.93 18.74 3.13
N ASN A 11 -11.16 17.66 2.97
CA ASN A 11 -10.18 17.22 3.96
C ASN A 11 -9.04 18.22 4.15
N SER A 12 -8.61 18.91 3.08
CA SER A 12 -7.61 19.96 3.17
C SER A 12 -8.11 21.15 3.97
N LEU A 13 -9.34 21.60 3.74
CA LEU A 13 -9.98 22.67 4.52
C LEU A 13 -10.11 22.29 5.99
N TYR A 14 -10.55 21.06 6.27
CA TYR A 14 -10.59 20.53 7.64
C TYR A 14 -9.21 20.54 8.30
N SER A 15 -8.19 20.07 7.59
CA SER A 15 -6.82 19.99 8.11
C SER A 15 -6.27 21.38 8.46
N ILE A 16 -6.58 22.42 7.65
CA ILE A 16 -6.18 23.81 7.94
C ILE A 16 -6.84 24.29 9.24
N GLY A 17 -8.14 24.05 9.39
CA GLY A 17 -8.86 24.41 10.63
C GLY A 17 -8.29 23.70 11.86
N TYR A 18 -8.07 22.38 11.75
CA TYR A 18 -7.53 21.56 12.84
C TYR A 18 -6.12 22.01 13.27
N MET A 19 -5.20 22.18 12.32
CA MET A 19 -3.81 22.53 12.63
C MET A 19 -3.69 23.92 13.26
N ARG A 20 -4.52 24.88 12.82
CA ARG A 20 -4.57 26.23 13.38
C ARG A 20 -5.19 26.26 14.77
N ALA A 21 -6.32 25.56 14.98
CA ALA A 21 -7.02 25.50 16.25
C ALA A 21 -6.17 24.85 17.36
N ASN A 22 -5.37 23.85 17.00
CA ASN A 22 -4.47 23.17 17.95
C ASN A 22 -3.08 23.82 18.07
N HIS A 23 -2.84 24.97 17.40
CA HIS A 23 -1.54 25.65 17.39
C HIS A 23 -0.36 24.71 17.05
N GLU A 24 -0.57 23.77 16.12
CA GLU A 24 0.43 22.78 15.73
C GLU A 24 1.68 23.43 15.12
N ALA A 25 2.85 22.96 15.52
CA ALA A 25 4.12 23.40 14.97
C ALA A 25 4.36 22.83 13.56
N HIS A 26 5.26 23.45 12.79
CA HIS A 26 5.73 22.96 11.49
C HIS A 26 4.61 22.68 10.46
N GLN A 27 3.58 23.50 10.41
CA GLN A 27 2.43 23.35 9.52
C GLN A 27 2.82 23.27 8.03
N THR A 28 3.81 24.06 7.59
CA THR A 28 4.29 24.02 6.19
C THR A 28 4.80 22.64 5.80
N ARG A 29 5.64 22.02 6.65
CA ARG A 29 6.11 20.65 6.44
C ARG A 29 4.95 19.67 6.35
N PHE A 30 3.97 19.83 7.23
CA PHE A 30 2.77 19.01 7.22
C PHE A 30 2.04 19.07 5.90
N TYR A 31 1.70 20.27 5.38
CA TYR A 31 0.94 20.41 4.13
C TYR A 31 1.73 19.95 2.91
N VAL A 32 3.04 20.18 2.87
CA VAL A 32 3.89 19.68 1.79
C VAL A 32 3.87 18.16 1.74
N CYS A 33 4.11 17.50 2.87
CA CYS A 33 4.07 16.03 2.93
C CYS A 33 2.67 15.48 2.64
N PHE A 34 1.62 16.18 3.07
CA PHE A 34 0.24 15.81 2.83
C PHE A 34 -0.11 15.88 1.32
N ALA A 35 0.30 16.94 0.63
CA ALA A 35 0.12 17.09 -0.82
C ALA A 35 0.93 16.06 -1.63
N LEU A 36 2.18 15.79 -1.21
CA LEU A 36 3.02 14.77 -1.83
C LEU A 36 2.45 13.36 -1.63
N ALA A 37 1.84 13.07 -0.47
CA ALA A 37 1.18 11.79 -0.24
C ALA A 37 -0.01 11.59 -1.18
N LEU A 38 -0.79 12.64 -1.45
CA LEU A 38 -1.85 12.59 -2.44
C LEU A 38 -1.30 12.33 -3.85
N SER A 39 -0.27 13.08 -4.24
CA SER A 39 0.38 12.91 -5.55
C SER A 39 0.89 11.47 -5.72
N ALA A 40 1.55 10.91 -4.70
CA ALA A 40 2.02 9.52 -4.73
C ALA A 40 0.85 8.52 -4.84
N THR A 41 -0.25 8.75 -4.14
CA THR A 41 -1.45 7.91 -4.22
C THR A 41 -2.06 7.94 -5.63
N MET A 42 -2.12 9.10 -6.26
CA MET A 42 -2.56 9.23 -7.65
C MET A 42 -1.58 8.54 -8.61
N GLY A 43 -0.27 8.65 -8.35
CA GLY A 43 0.76 7.92 -9.10
C GLY A 43 0.56 6.39 -9.06
N ILE A 44 0.20 5.82 -7.90
CA ILE A 44 -0.17 4.41 -7.75
C ILE A 44 -1.44 4.10 -8.58
N ALA A 45 -2.46 4.95 -8.49
CA ALA A 45 -3.72 4.74 -9.17
C ALA A 45 -3.56 4.70 -10.69
N PHE A 46 -2.77 5.61 -11.25
CA PHE A 46 -2.54 5.74 -12.68
C PHE A 46 -1.32 4.98 -13.20
N ALA A 47 -0.60 4.24 -12.35
CA ALA A 47 0.54 3.44 -12.78
C ALA A 47 0.13 2.47 -13.91
N GLY A 48 0.83 2.50 -15.04
CA GLY A 48 0.63 1.61 -16.18
C GLY A 48 1.37 0.27 -16.05
N ASN A 49 2.33 0.18 -15.12
CA ASN A 49 3.14 -1.02 -14.91
C ASN A 49 3.48 -1.22 -13.44
N LEU A 50 3.97 -2.42 -13.11
CA LEU A 50 4.31 -2.81 -11.73
C LEU A 50 5.48 -1.99 -11.18
N PHE A 51 6.46 -1.63 -12.01
CA PHE A 51 7.61 -0.84 -11.60
C PHE A 51 7.19 0.58 -11.17
N THR A 52 6.40 1.27 -11.98
CA THR A 52 5.87 2.60 -11.66
C THR A 52 5.02 2.56 -10.39
N LEU A 53 4.18 1.52 -10.24
CA LEU A 53 3.41 1.30 -9.03
C LEU A 53 4.34 1.18 -7.82
N PHE A 54 5.38 0.37 -7.90
CA PHE A 54 6.36 0.18 -6.82
C PHE A 54 7.05 1.49 -6.43
N VAL A 55 7.51 2.29 -7.41
CA VAL A 55 8.16 3.58 -7.13
C VAL A 55 7.24 4.52 -6.36
N PHE A 56 6.01 4.73 -6.83
CA PHE A 56 5.07 5.60 -6.12
C PHE A 56 4.60 5.01 -4.78
N TYR A 57 4.59 3.69 -4.66
CA TYR A 57 4.33 3.00 -3.41
C TYR A 57 5.41 3.32 -2.36
N GLU A 58 6.70 3.33 -2.73
CA GLU A 58 7.78 3.72 -1.83
C GLU A 58 7.78 5.22 -1.52
N VAL A 59 7.56 6.06 -2.54
CA VAL A 59 7.40 7.51 -2.33
C VAL A 59 6.32 7.80 -1.30
N LEU A 60 5.17 7.12 -1.38
CA LEU A 60 4.09 7.26 -0.41
C LEU A 60 4.54 6.91 1.01
N THR A 61 5.33 5.84 1.20
CA THR A 61 5.88 5.47 2.51
C THR A 61 6.79 6.57 3.07
N LEU A 62 7.70 7.07 2.25
CA LEU A 62 8.69 8.07 2.66
C LEU A 62 8.04 9.41 3.02
N VAL A 63 7.09 9.89 2.22
CA VAL A 63 6.45 11.19 2.47
C VAL A 63 5.44 11.17 3.61
N THR A 64 4.90 10.01 3.96
CA THR A 64 4.01 9.86 5.11
C THR A 64 4.75 9.67 6.43
N TYR A 65 6.02 9.28 6.41
CA TYR A 65 6.84 9.14 7.63
C TYR A 65 6.94 10.45 8.45
N PRO A 66 7.26 11.64 7.86
CA PRO A 66 7.26 12.90 8.59
C PRO A 66 5.88 13.28 9.16
N LEU A 67 4.80 12.80 8.55
CA LEU A 67 3.44 13.02 9.07
C LEU A 67 3.17 12.16 10.29
N VAL A 68 3.57 10.89 10.29
CA VAL A 68 3.45 9.99 11.47
C VAL A 68 4.28 10.51 12.64
N THR A 69 5.47 11.04 12.37
CA THR A 69 6.38 11.56 13.40
C THR A 69 6.18 13.05 13.71
N HIS A 70 5.05 13.66 13.29
CA HIS A 70 4.81 15.10 13.33
C HIS A 70 5.05 15.73 14.71
N HIS A 71 4.53 15.14 15.78
CA HIS A 71 4.67 15.63 17.14
C HIS A 71 6.09 15.55 17.71
N GLY A 72 7.00 14.79 17.10
CA GLY A 72 8.40 14.68 17.53
C GLY A 72 8.63 13.99 18.89
N THR A 73 7.57 13.48 19.53
CA THR A 73 7.66 12.75 20.80
C THR A 73 8.37 11.40 20.64
N ASP A 74 8.86 10.83 21.74
CA ASP A 74 9.49 9.51 21.70
C ASP A 74 8.51 8.42 21.25
N ALA A 75 7.24 8.53 21.60
CA ALA A 75 6.17 7.66 21.13
C ALA A 75 6.00 7.79 19.61
N ALA A 76 5.94 9.01 19.07
CA ALA A 76 5.83 9.27 17.64
C ALA A 76 7.05 8.74 16.86
N ARG A 77 8.25 8.91 17.40
CA ARG A 77 9.50 8.38 16.81
C ARG A 77 9.54 6.86 16.81
N ARG A 78 9.07 6.20 17.89
CA ARG A 78 8.97 4.73 17.94
C ARG A 78 7.93 4.23 16.95
N GLY A 79 6.73 4.82 16.95
CA GLY A 79 5.67 4.49 15.99
C GLY A 79 6.12 4.66 14.55
N GLY A 80 6.78 5.78 14.24
CA GLY A 80 7.35 6.04 12.91
C GLY A 80 8.41 5.02 12.48
N ARG A 81 9.28 4.57 13.40
CA ARG A 81 10.26 3.51 13.09
C ARG A 81 9.61 2.19 12.77
N VAL A 82 8.59 1.79 13.55
CA VAL A 82 7.82 0.56 13.29
C VAL A 82 7.10 0.67 11.95
N TYR A 83 6.48 1.81 11.69
CA TYR A 83 5.82 2.14 10.42
C TYR A 83 6.77 1.98 9.24
N LEU A 84 7.91 2.67 9.28
CA LEU A 84 8.88 2.67 8.17
C LEU A 84 9.50 1.28 7.98
N ALA A 85 9.96 0.64 9.08
CA ALA A 85 10.60 -0.66 9.02
C ALA A 85 9.69 -1.75 8.45
N LEU A 86 8.41 -1.78 8.84
CA LEU A 86 7.46 -2.76 8.33
C LEU A 86 7.08 -2.48 6.87
N LEU A 87 6.74 -1.24 6.52
CA LEU A 87 6.28 -0.94 5.16
C LEU A 87 7.40 -1.01 4.13
N MET A 88 8.57 -0.42 4.41
CA MET A 88 9.72 -0.54 3.49
C MET A 88 10.35 -1.94 3.56
N GLY A 89 10.41 -2.55 4.74
CA GLY A 89 10.96 -3.89 4.89
C GLY A 89 10.18 -4.92 4.07
N THR A 90 8.84 -4.92 4.16
CA THR A 90 8.02 -5.86 3.38
C THR A 90 8.11 -5.60 1.88
N SER A 91 8.09 -4.36 1.45
CA SER A 91 8.15 -4.04 0.02
C SER A 91 9.52 -4.35 -0.59
N ILE A 92 10.62 -4.05 0.10
CA ILE A 92 11.97 -4.34 -0.39
C ILE A 92 12.26 -5.84 -0.35
N VAL A 93 11.85 -6.55 0.72
CA VAL A 93 12.17 -7.98 0.89
C VAL A 93 11.26 -8.87 0.05
N PHE A 94 10.01 -8.51 -0.16
CA PHE A 94 9.03 -9.35 -0.86
C PHE A 94 8.57 -8.78 -2.20
N LEU A 95 8.12 -7.52 -2.26
CA LEU A 95 7.54 -6.96 -3.49
C LEU A 95 8.60 -6.67 -4.56
N LEU A 96 9.78 -6.16 -4.18
CA LEU A 96 10.85 -5.90 -5.14
C LEU A 96 11.37 -7.18 -5.81
N PRO A 97 11.65 -8.30 -5.10
CA PRO A 97 11.97 -9.57 -5.74
C PRO A 97 10.87 -10.09 -6.66
N VAL A 98 9.59 -9.92 -6.29
CA VAL A 98 8.47 -10.26 -7.19
C VAL A 98 8.55 -9.45 -8.47
N LEU A 99 8.78 -8.14 -8.40
CA LEU A 99 8.90 -7.28 -9.57
C LEU A 99 10.04 -7.75 -10.50
N VAL A 100 11.23 -8.01 -9.93
CA VAL A 100 12.39 -8.51 -10.69
C VAL A 100 12.10 -9.86 -11.32
N PHE A 101 11.47 -10.78 -10.58
CA PHE A 101 11.13 -12.11 -11.06
C PHE A 101 10.09 -12.06 -12.19
N VAL A 102 9.05 -11.24 -12.02
CA VAL A 102 8.03 -11.03 -13.06
C VAL A 102 8.66 -10.49 -14.32
N TRP A 103 9.51 -9.46 -14.20
CA TRP A 103 10.22 -8.91 -15.35
C TRP A 103 11.11 -9.94 -16.04
N HIS A 104 11.87 -10.73 -15.27
CA HIS A 104 12.73 -11.78 -15.82
C HIS A 104 11.93 -12.87 -16.56
N LEU A 105 10.77 -13.24 -16.04
CA LEU A 105 9.93 -14.31 -16.60
C LEU A 105 9.13 -13.85 -17.82
N THR A 106 8.67 -12.61 -17.83
CA THR A 106 7.73 -12.12 -18.85
C THR A 106 8.36 -11.16 -19.86
N GLY A 107 9.51 -10.56 -19.52
CA GLY A 107 10.16 -9.49 -20.30
C GLY A 107 9.48 -8.12 -20.15
N THR A 108 8.38 -8.04 -19.41
CA THR A 108 7.63 -6.80 -19.18
C THR A 108 7.09 -6.72 -17.75
N THR A 109 6.75 -5.51 -17.32
CA THR A 109 6.03 -5.28 -16.06
C THR A 109 4.70 -4.59 -16.30
N ASP A 110 4.29 -4.42 -17.56
CA ASP A 110 3.09 -3.69 -17.95
C ASP A 110 1.82 -4.44 -17.55
N PHE A 111 0.84 -3.70 -17.11
CA PHE A 111 -0.45 -4.26 -16.73
C PHE A 111 -1.25 -4.66 -17.97
N SER A 112 -1.60 -5.95 -18.08
CA SER A 112 -2.38 -6.50 -19.17
C SER A 112 -3.64 -7.19 -18.70
N ALA A 113 -4.72 -7.03 -19.43
CA ALA A 113 -5.96 -7.76 -19.17
C ALA A 113 -5.71 -9.28 -19.27
N GLY A 114 -6.23 -10.04 -18.30
CA GLY A 114 -6.05 -11.49 -18.21
C GLY A 114 -4.78 -11.94 -17.50
N GLY A 115 -3.87 -11.01 -17.14
CA GLY A 115 -2.65 -11.29 -16.37
C GLY A 115 -1.46 -11.69 -17.26
N ILE A 116 -0.30 -11.09 -16.98
CA ILE A 116 0.95 -11.35 -17.75
C ILE A 116 1.62 -12.68 -17.38
N LEU A 117 1.21 -13.29 -16.26
CA LEU A 117 1.72 -14.60 -15.80
C LEU A 117 0.89 -15.78 -16.30
N ALA A 118 -0.15 -15.55 -17.09
CA ALA A 118 -1.01 -16.61 -17.60
C ALA A 118 -0.20 -17.66 -18.39
N GLY A 119 -0.31 -18.93 -17.97
CA GLY A 119 0.38 -20.06 -18.59
C GLY A 119 1.91 -20.10 -18.42
N LYS A 120 2.52 -19.19 -17.65
CA LYS A 120 3.97 -19.14 -17.46
C LYS A 120 4.48 -19.86 -16.22
N LEU A 121 3.62 -20.10 -15.25
CA LEU A 121 3.96 -20.74 -13.98
C LEU A 121 2.97 -21.86 -13.65
N GLY A 122 3.48 -22.93 -13.05
CA GLY A 122 2.63 -23.95 -12.45
C GLY A 122 1.98 -23.44 -11.15
N HIS A 123 0.98 -24.19 -10.66
CA HIS A 123 0.17 -23.85 -9.49
C HIS A 123 0.99 -23.44 -8.25
N ALA A 124 1.99 -24.24 -7.88
CA ALA A 124 2.84 -23.96 -6.72
C ALA A 124 3.65 -22.66 -6.89
N GLY A 125 4.17 -22.40 -8.09
CA GLY A 125 4.90 -21.16 -8.39
C GLY A 125 4.01 -19.94 -8.35
N LEU A 126 2.79 -20.04 -8.87
CA LEU A 126 1.79 -18.98 -8.80
C LEU A 126 1.40 -18.66 -7.35
N ALA A 127 1.13 -19.70 -6.54
CA ALA A 127 0.77 -19.52 -5.12
C ALA A 127 1.91 -18.88 -4.31
N ALA A 128 3.16 -19.32 -4.52
CA ALA A 128 4.32 -18.76 -3.85
C ALA A 128 4.57 -17.30 -4.25
N LEU A 129 4.48 -16.99 -5.54
CA LEU A 129 4.66 -15.62 -6.03
C LEU A 129 3.54 -14.70 -5.56
N LEU A 130 2.31 -15.19 -5.50
CA LEU A 130 1.16 -14.47 -4.94
C LEU A 130 1.40 -14.18 -3.45
N ALA A 131 1.88 -15.16 -2.68
CA ALA A 131 2.19 -14.97 -1.26
C ALA A 131 3.25 -13.89 -1.05
N LEU A 132 4.35 -13.93 -1.79
CA LEU A 132 5.39 -12.89 -1.73
C LEU A 132 4.82 -11.51 -2.08
N CYS A 133 3.98 -11.43 -3.11
CA CYS A 133 3.36 -10.18 -3.52
C CYS A 133 2.41 -9.63 -2.47
N MET A 134 1.52 -10.47 -1.92
CA MET A 134 0.52 -10.06 -0.92
C MET A 134 1.18 -9.59 0.38
N PHE A 135 2.19 -10.32 0.88
CA PHE A 135 2.97 -9.88 2.04
C PHE A 135 3.88 -8.70 1.74
N GLY A 136 4.34 -8.55 0.51
CA GLY A 136 5.11 -7.40 0.04
C GLY A 136 4.29 -6.10 -0.03
N ILE A 137 2.97 -6.21 -0.25
CA ILE A 137 2.05 -5.08 -0.18
C ILE A 137 1.63 -4.82 1.29
N GLY A 138 2.60 -4.54 2.15
CA GLY A 138 2.40 -4.33 3.59
C GLY A 138 1.38 -3.23 3.94
N LYS A 139 1.14 -2.27 3.03
CA LYS A 139 0.12 -1.21 3.21
C LYS A 139 -1.31 -1.76 3.28
N ALA A 140 -1.58 -2.95 2.75
CA ALA A 140 -2.87 -3.61 2.91
C ALA A 140 -3.12 -4.11 4.35
N ALA A 141 -2.09 -4.03 5.22
CA ALA A 141 -2.15 -4.45 6.62
C ALA A 141 -2.58 -5.90 6.82
N LEU A 142 -2.18 -6.79 5.91
CA LEU A 142 -2.43 -8.23 6.02
C LEU A 142 -1.60 -8.83 7.15
N MET A 143 -2.17 -9.72 7.96
CA MET A 143 -1.42 -10.46 8.98
C MET A 143 -0.28 -11.28 8.33
N PRO A 144 0.90 -11.33 8.96
CA PRO A 144 1.30 -10.82 10.27
C PRO A 144 1.84 -9.37 10.27
N PHE A 145 1.84 -8.66 9.14
CA PHE A 145 2.47 -7.35 8.98
C PHE A 145 1.56 -6.15 9.28
N HIS A 146 0.43 -6.36 9.96
CA HIS A 146 -0.56 -5.32 10.29
C HIS A 146 -0.13 -4.36 11.42
N ARG A 147 0.88 -4.70 12.24
CA ARG A 147 1.28 -3.96 13.46
C ARG A 147 1.68 -2.50 13.22
N TRP A 148 2.05 -2.13 12.02
CA TRP A 148 2.34 -0.73 11.69
C TRP A 148 1.10 0.18 11.82
N LEU A 149 -0.10 -0.38 11.61
CA LEU A 149 -1.35 0.37 11.59
C LEU A 149 -1.66 1.00 12.96
N PRO A 150 -1.76 0.25 14.08
CA PRO A 150 -1.91 0.84 15.41
C PRO A 150 -0.67 1.66 15.84
N ALA A 151 0.54 1.28 15.43
CA ALA A 151 1.74 2.04 15.75
C ALA A 151 1.76 3.44 15.11
N ALA A 152 1.12 3.64 13.98
CA ALA A 152 0.99 4.93 13.29
C ALA A 152 -0.08 5.85 13.90
N MET A 153 -0.94 5.36 14.80
CA MET A 153 -2.02 6.14 15.41
C MET A 153 -1.55 7.24 16.40
N VAL A 154 -0.28 7.35 16.66
CA VAL A 154 0.33 8.47 17.42
C VAL A 154 0.33 9.78 16.62
N ALA A 155 -0.03 9.74 15.35
CA ALA A 155 -0.08 10.89 14.46
C ALA A 155 -1.29 11.81 14.75
N PRO A 156 -1.25 13.10 14.35
CA PRO A 156 -2.40 14.00 14.42
C PRO A 156 -3.63 13.43 13.70
N THR A 157 -4.84 13.79 14.16
CA THR A 157 -6.10 13.26 13.61
C THR A 157 -6.21 13.35 12.08
N PRO A 158 -5.86 14.46 11.38
CA PRO A 158 -5.91 14.51 9.94
C PRO A 158 -4.97 13.49 9.26
N VAL A 159 -3.81 13.21 9.89
CA VAL A 159 -2.86 12.19 9.40
C VAL A 159 -3.43 10.78 9.60
N SER A 160 -4.00 10.51 10.77
CA SER A 160 -4.65 9.22 11.03
C SER A 160 -5.76 8.96 10.00
N ALA A 161 -6.58 9.96 9.69
CA ALA A 161 -7.59 9.86 8.65
C ALA A 161 -6.97 9.60 7.26
N LEU A 162 -5.87 10.28 6.91
CA LEU A 162 -5.14 10.06 5.65
C LEU A 162 -4.61 8.62 5.56
N LEU A 163 -3.96 8.13 6.62
CA LEU A 163 -3.35 6.80 6.63
C LEU A 163 -4.38 5.68 6.52
N HIS A 164 -5.46 5.76 7.30
CA HIS A 164 -6.43 4.67 7.45
C HIS A 164 -7.55 4.71 6.40
N ALA A 165 -8.11 5.89 6.12
CA ALA A 165 -9.31 5.99 5.32
C ALA A 165 -9.07 6.35 3.85
N VAL A 166 -8.01 7.10 3.53
CA VAL A 166 -7.89 7.76 2.22
C VAL A 166 -6.71 7.26 1.40
N ALA A 167 -5.49 7.30 1.93
CA ALA A 167 -4.29 7.11 1.10
C ALA A 167 -3.61 5.76 1.32
N VAL A 168 -3.01 5.52 2.48
CA VAL A 168 -2.03 4.43 2.64
C VAL A 168 -2.66 3.04 2.56
N VAL A 169 -3.67 2.77 3.38
CA VAL A 169 -4.38 1.47 3.35
C VAL A 169 -5.09 1.26 2.03
N LYS A 170 -5.76 2.30 1.50
CA LYS A 170 -6.46 2.20 0.21
C LYS A 170 -5.53 2.01 -0.97
N ALA A 171 -4.35 2.65 -0.96
CA ALA A 171 -3.31 2.37 -1.93
C ALA A 171 -2.82 0.91 -1.85
N GLY A 172 -2.70 0.36 -0.63
CA GLY A 172 -2.40 -1.06 -0.43
C GLY A 172 -3.46 -1.98 -1.03
N VAL A 173 -4.72 -1.79 -0.67
CA VAL A 173 -5.84 -2.58 -1.20
C VAL A 173 -5.96 -2.44 -2.72
N PHE A 174 -5.84 -1.22 -3.25
CA PHE A 174 -5.85 -0.99 -4.69
C PHE A 174 -4.71 -1.71 -5.40
N SER A 175 -3.50 -1.69 -4.83
CA SER A 175 -2.34 -2.40 -5.38
C SER A 175 -2.57 -3.91 -5.40
N VAL A 176 -3.16 -4.48 -4.33
CA VAL A 176 -3.55 -5.91 -4.29
C VAL A 176 -4.48 -6.25 -5.43
N VAL A 177 -5.58 -5.49 -5.58
CA VAL A 177 -6.56 -5.73 -6.65
C VAL A 177 -5.91 -5.61 -8.03
N LYS A 178 -5.10 -4.56 -8.24
CA LYS A 178 -4.45 -4.30 -9.53
C LYS A 178 -3.48 -5.42 -9.90
N VAL A 179 -2.70 -5.90 -8.93
CA VAL A 179 -1.77 -7.01 -9.15
C VAL A 179 -2.51 -8.32 -9.42
N ILE A 180 -3.54 -8.65 -8.66
CA ILE A 180 -4.36 -9.84 -8.89
C ILE A 180 -4.96 -9.84 -10.30
N VAL A 181 -5.54 -8.71 -10.71
CA VAL A 181 -6.24 -8.63 -12.01
C VAL A 181 -5.29 -8.60 -13.20
N TYR A 182 -4.20 -7.81 -13.11
CA TYR A 182 -3.38 -7.49 -14.28
C TYR A 182 -2.03 -8.22 -14.34
N ILE A 183 -1.51 -8.73 -13.22
CA ILE A 183 -0.27 -9.51 -13.18
C ILE A 183 -0.58 -11.00 -13.14
N PHE A 184 -1.42 -11.41 -12.19
CA PHE A 184 -1.77 -12.84 -12.04
C PHE A 184 -2.88 -13.29 -12.99
N GLY A 185 -3.91 -12.46 -13.18
CA GLY A 185 -5.13 -12.82 -13.92
C GLY A 185 -6.09 -13.64 -13.04
N VAL A 186 -7.34 -13.20 -12.95
CA VAL A 186 -8.37 -13.85 -12.12
C VAL A 186 -8.63 -15.28 -12.63
N ASP A 187 -8.77 -15.44 -13.94
CA ASP A 187 -9.02 -16.75 -14.56
C ASP A 187 -7.84 -17.72 -14.37
N ASN A 188 -6.61 -17.21 -14.44
CA ASN A 188 -5.41 -18.00 -14.22
C ASN A 188 -5.30 -18.50 -12.77
N LEU A 189 -5.69 -17.67 -11.79
CA LEU A 189 -5.74 -18.07 -10.39
C LEU A 189 -6.87 -19.07 -10.11
N ALA A 190 -8.00 -18.95 -10.80
CA ALA A 190 -9.15 -19.85 -10.66
C ALA A 190 -8.92 -21.21 -11.33
N GLN A 191 -8.24 -21.25 -12.49
CA GLN A 191 -7.95 -22.48 -13.24
C GLN A 191 -6.89 -23.36 -12.60
N ALA A 192 -6.18 -22.89 -11.61
CA ALA A 192 -5.09 -23.63 -10.96
C ALA A 192 -5.53 -24.86 -10.14
N GLY A 193 -6.79 -25.33 -10.27
CA GLY A 193 -7.31 -26.59 -9.74
C GLY A 193 -7.99 -26.49 -8.37
N LEU A 194 -8.48 -27.61 -7.86
CA LEU A 194 -9.11 -27.77 -6.54
C LEU A 194 -8.18 -27.25 -5.43
N GLY A 195 -8.59 -26.19 -4.74
CA GLY A 195 -7.74 -25.42 -3.85
C GLY A 195 -6.94 -24.40 -4.66
N GLY A 196 -7.61 -23.39 -5.22
CA GLY A 196 -7.01 -22.37 -6.06
C GLY A 196 -5.75 -21.73 -5.45
N ALA A 197 -4.82 -21.29 -6.27
CA ALA A 197 -3.57 -20.66 -5.81
C ALA A 197 -3.80 -19.47 -4.85
N ALA A 198 -5.03 -18.97 -4.79
CA ALA A 198 -5.46 -17.85 -3.96
C ALA A 198 -6.29 -18.24 -2.71
N ASP A 199 -6.67 -19.51 -2.50
CA ASP A 199 -7.57 -19.91 -1.41
C ASP A 199 -7.00 -19.60 -0.03
N TRP A 200 -5.70 -19.76 0.15
CA TRP A 200 -5.00 -19.38 1.38
C TRP A 200 -5.19 -17.90 1.72
N LEU A 201 -5.30 -17.02 0.70
CA LEU A 201 -5.45 -15.59 0.88
C LEU A 201 -6.80 -15.23 1.53
N VAL A 202 -7.87 -15.96 1.18
CA VAL A 202 -9.20 -15.81 1.78
C VAL A 202 -9.14 -16.13 3.28
N VAL A 203 -8.44 -17.20 3.66
CA VAL A 203 -8.25 -17.60 5.07
C VAL A 203 -7.47 -16.54 5.83
N VAL A 204 -6.33 -16.08 5.29
CA VAL A 204 -5.49 -15.05 5.94
C VAL A 204 -6.23 -13.71 6.01
N ALA A 205 -6.98 -13.33 4.99
CA ALA A 205 -7.81 -12.13 5.00
C ALA A 205 -8.92 -12.23 6.06
N GLY A 206 -9.59 -13.38 6.16
CA GLY A 206 -10.58 -13.65 7.19
C GLY A 206 -10.01 -13.52 8.60
N PHE A 207 -8.86 -14.12 8.85
CA PHE A 207 -8.13 -13.94 10.12
C PHE A 207 -7.79 -12.47 10.40
N THR A 208 -7.32 -11.74 9.39
CA THR A 208 -6.96 -10.33 9.55
C THR A 208 -8.16 -9.44 9.91
N ILE A 209 -9.36 -9.82 9.45
CA ILE A 209 -10.59 -9.05 9.75
C ILE A 209 -11.05 -9.29 11.20
N VAL A 210 -10.85 -10.50 11.72
CA VAL A 210 -11.34 -10.91 13.05
C VAL A 210 -10.39 -10.47 14.17
N ALA A 211 -9.10 -10.31 13.89
CA ALA A 211 -8.07 -9.93 14.86
C ALA A 211 -8.04 -8.44 15.15
#